data_3dc5105753c254051ca85467dd473e39
#
_entry.id   3dc5105753c254051ca85467dd473e39
#
_cell.length_a   1.000
_cell.length_b   1.000
_cell.length_c   1.000
_cell.angle_alpha   90.00
_cell.angle_beta   90.00
_cell.angle_gamma   90.00
#
_symmetry.space_group_name_H-M   'P 1'
#
loop_
_entity.id
_entity.type
_entity.pdbx_description
1 polymer ?
#
loop_
_entity_poly.entity_id
_entity_poly.type
_entity_poly.pdbx_seq_one_letter_code
_entity_poly.pdbx_strand_id
1 'polypeptide(L)'
;MRIEIRNNNVLLDGYVNAIARDSKPMLDDNGEKFVEQISPKTFQRALEKSDDVLCLLNHEPSRVLGSTKQGNVELFEDNIGLRAICKITDSEVIEKAKNGKLRGWSFGFEALKEHEEPLENGLKRRFVDEMNLAEVSIIDEHKIPCYVGTSIEMRADKEAKLEYRGEDFKAKIIDETEHKAIDYSTFEKQIEEIKK
;
A
#
# COMPACT_ATOMS: atom_id res chain seq x y z
N MET A 1 2.26 -0.91 -8.75
CA MET A 1 0.84 -0.94 -8.38
C MET A 1 -0.02 -0.84 -9.61
N ARG A 2 -1.10 -1.61 -9.65
CA ARG A 2 -2.15 -1.56 -10.66
C ARG A 2 -3.35 -0.82 -10.07
N ILE A 3 -3.90 0.14 -10.80
CA ILE A 3 -5.10 0.89 -10.45
C ILE A 3 -6.11 0.66 -11.57
N GLU A 4 -7.24 0.03 -11.25
CA GLU A 4 -8.36 -0.14 -12.18
C GLU A 4 -9.52 0.72 -11.72
N ILE A 5 -9.92 1.67 -12.55
CA ILE A 5 -11.03 2.58 -12.25
C ILE A 5 -12.29 2.02 -12.91
N ARG A 6 -13.32 1.85 -12.10
CA ARG A 6 -14.65 1.39 -12.50
C ARG A 6 -15.68 2.44 -12.10
N ASN A 7 -16.90 2.36 -12.64
CA ASN A 7 -17.91 3.41 -12.43
C ASN A 7 -18.09 3.85 -10.96
N ASN A 8 -18.16 2.89 -10.02
CA ASN A 8 -18.46 3.17 -8.62
C ASN A 8 -17.37 2.70 -7.64
N ASN A 9 -16.23 2.26 -8.13
CA ASN A 9 -15.11 1.83 -7.28
C ASN A 9 -13.78 1.89 -8.01
N VAL A 10 -12.72 1.85 -7.25
CA VAL A 10 -11.37 1.62 -7.75
C VAL A 10 -10.80 0.36 -7.12
N LEU A 11 -10.20 -0.50 -7.96
CA LEU A 11 -9.43 -1.65 -7.50
C LEU A 11 -7.95 -1.26 -7.48
N LEU A 12 -7.35 -1.37 -6.31
CA LEU A 12 -5.94 -1.11 -6.06
C LEU A 12 -5.25 -2.44 -5.77
N ASP A 13 -4.28 -2.82 -6.60
CA ASP A 13 -3.53 -4.07 -6.45
C ASP A 13 -2.03 -3.76 -6.46
N GLY A 14 -1.32 -4.12 -5.40
CA GLY A 14 0.11 -3.86 -5.31
C GLY A 14 0.76 -4.37 -4.03
N TYR A 15 2.08 -4.19 -3.96
CA TYR A 15 2.85 -4.55 -2.78
C TYR A 15 2.92 -3.37 -1.83
N VAL A 16 2.55 -3.61 -0.58
CA VAL A 16 2.67 -2.66 0.53
C VAL A 16 4.11 -2.54 0.97
N ASN A 17 4.82 -3.67 1.08
CA ASN A 17 6.23 -3.74 1.37
C ASN A 17 6.85 -5.03 0.82
N ALA A 18 8.14 -5.01 0.51
CA ALA A 18 8.92 -6.18 0.14
C ALA A 18 9.54 -6.84 1.39
N ILE A 19 9.64 -8.17 1.38
CA ILE A 19 10.38 -8.92 2.40
C ILE A 19 11.82 -9.18 1.96
N ALA A 20 12.70 -9.50 2.92
CA ALA A 20 14.10 -9.85 2.69
C ALA A 20 14.85 -8.85 1.81
N ARG A 21 14.48 -7.59 1.86
CA ARG A 21 15.06 -6.48 1.11
C ARG A 21 15.36 -5.31 2.03
N ASP A 22 16.58 -4.77 1.93
CA ASP A 22 16.96 -3.59 2.70
C ASP A 22 16.12 -2.38 2.30
N SER A 23 15.64 -1.67 3.32
CA SER A 23 15.08 -0.34 3.17
C SER A 23 16.14 0.66 2.73
N LYS A 24 15.73 1.87 2.37
CA LYS A 24 16.65 3.01 2.36
C LYS A 24 17.16 3.24 3.79
N PRO A 25 18.36 3.84 3.96
CA PRO A 25 18.84 4.19 5.28
C PRO A 25 17.87 5.09 6.03
N MET A 26 17.57 4.72 7.26
CA MET A 26 16.72 5.46 8.20
C MET A 26 17.56 5.92 9.40
N LEU A 27 16.99 6.76 10.23
CA LEU A 27 17.61 7.18 11.50
C LEU A 27 16.86 6.54 12.66
N ASP A 28 17.57 6.03 13.64
CA ASP A 28 17.01 5.61 14.91
C ASP A 28 16.79 6.80 15.86
N ASP A 29 16.31 6.54 17.07
CA ASP A 29 16.06 7.57 18.10
C ASP A 29 17.33 8.30 18.55
N ASN A 30 18.51 7.70 18.34
CA ASN A 30 19.81 8.28 18.66
C ASN A 30 20.43 9.07 17.48
N GLY A 31 19.76 9.05 16.31
CA GLY A 31 20.25 9.67 15.08
C GLY A 31 21.26 8.78 14.32
N GLU A 32 21.42 7.51 14.69
CA GLU A 32 22.26 6.57 13.97
C GLU A 32 21.54 6.02 12.74
N LYS A 33 22.30 5.88 11.64
CA LYS A 33 21.75 5.33 10.40
C LYS A 33 21.68 3.81 10.45
N PHE A 34 20.55 3.28 10.03
CA PHE A 34 20.35 1.83 9.85
C PHE A 34 19.53 1.53 8.58
N VAL A 35 19.56 0.29 8.14
CA VAL A 35 18.61 -0.24 7.14
C VAL A 35 17.74 -1.30 7.81
N GLU A 36 16.55 -1.51 7.29
CA GLU A 36 15.60 -2.46 7.86
C GLU A 36 15.18 -3.51 6.83
N GLN A 37 15.01 -4.71 7.28
CA GLN A 37 14.35 -5.78 6.54
C GLN A 37 13.20 -6.36 7.34
N ILE A 38 12.11 -6.65 6.64
CA ILE A 38 11.06 -7.52 7.20
C ILE A 38 11.43 -8.95 6.87
N SER A 39 11.56 -9.78 7.90
CA SER A 39 11.91 -11.19 7.75
C SER A 39 10.79 -11.96 7.04
N PRO A 40 11.11 -12.97 6.22
CA PRO A 40 10.11 -13.78 5.55
C PRO A 40 9.09 -14.39 6.52
N LYS A 41 7.83 -14.46 6.12
CA LYS A 41 6.67 -14.92 6.88
C LYS A 41 6.26 -14.07 8.08
N THR A 42 6.84 -12.88 8.23
CA THR A 42 6.48 -11.98 9.32
C THR A 42 5.09 -11.38 9.10
N PHE A 43 4.78 -10.95 7.89
CA PHE A 43 3.42 -10.49 7.55
C PHE A 43 2.42 -11.63 7.59
N GLN A 44 2.77 -12.81 7.07
CA GLN A 44 1.88 -13.97 7.14
C GLN A 44 1.46 -14.28 8.59
N ARG A 45 2.43 -14.36 9.52
CA ARG A 45 2.15 -14.60 10.94
C ARG A 45 1.33 -13.45 11.58
N ALA A 46 1.60 -12.21 11.20
CA ALA A 46 0.84 -11.07 11.69
C ALA A 46 -0.62 -11.12 11.22
N LEU A 47 -0.87 -11.46 9.96
CA LEU A 47 -2.21 -11.61 9.40
C LEU A 47 -2.99 -12.77 10.03
N GLU A 48 -2.32 -13.92 10.28
CA GLU A 48 -2.93 -15.08 10.95
C GLU A 48 -3.37 -14.78 12.39
N LYS A 49 -2.71 -13.83 13.07
CA LYS A 49 -3.03 -13.40 14.44
C LYS A 49 -4.06 -12.27 14.50
N SER A 50 -4.27 -11.54 13.40
CA SER A 50 -5.13 -10.38 13.36
C SER A 50 -6.58 -10.78 13.07
N ASP A 51 -7.53 -10.33 13.89
CA ASP A 51 -8.96 -10.50 13.63
C ASP A 51 -9.43 -9.61 12.48
N ASP A 52 -8.82 -8.45 12.31
CA ASP A 52 -9.14 -7.47 11.26
C ASP A 52 -7.94 -6.53 11.04
N VAL A 53 -7.65 -6.21 9.79
CA VAL A 53 -6.66 -5.20 9.41
C VAL A 53 -7.36 -4.12 8.60
N LEU A 54 -7.27 -2.87 9.06
CA LEU A 54 -7.88 -1.72 8.41
C LEU A 54 -7.06 -1.26 7.21
N CYS A 55 -7.75 -0.79 6.17
CA CYS A 55 -7.16 0.02 5.11
C CYS A 55 -7.57 1.47 5.32
N LEU A 56 -6.59 2.35 5.51
CA LEU A 56 -6.81 3.78 5.78
C LEU A 56 -6.36 4.64 4.60
N LEU A 57 -6.76 5.90 4.61
CA LEU A 57 -6.15 6.94 3.81
C LEU A 57 -5.16 7.72 4.70
N ASN A 58 -3.89 7.79 4.28
CA ASN A 58 -2.86 8.61 4.93
C ASN A 58 -2.63 8.34 6.43
N HIS A 59 -2.82 7.10 6.89
CA HIS A 59 -2.74 6.73 8.32
C HIS A 59 -3.75 7.46 9.21
N GLU A 60 -4.84 7.98 8.65
CA GLU A 60 -5.84 8.70 9.40
C GLU A 60 -6.92 7.74 9.92
N PRO A 61 -7.04 7.51 11.25
CA PRO A 61 -8.03 6.58 11.80
C PRO A 61 -9.48 6.94 11.49
N SER A 62 -9.75 8.21 11.21
CA SER A 62 -11.06 8.72 10.77
C SER A 62 -11.38 8.41 9.31
N ARG A 63 -10.38 8.01 8.51
CA ARG A 63 -10.49 7.77 7.07
C ARG A 63 -10.32 6.28 6.74
N VAL A 64 -11.25 5.47 7.25
CA VAL A 64 -11.29 4.03 6.96
C VAL A 64 -11.88 3.80 5.58
N LEU A 65 -11.10 3.16 4.70
CA LEU A 65 -11.48 2.82 3.33
C LEU A 65 -12.05 1.39 3.23
N GLY A 66 -11.75 0.56 4.21
CA GLY A 66 -12.20 -0.83 4.29
C GLY A 66 -11.38 -1.66 5.27
N SER A 67 -11.63 -2.96 5.30
CA SER A 67 -10.87 -3.88 6.15
C SER A 67 -10.91 -5.32 5.62
N THR A 68 -10.04 -6.16 6.15
CA THR A 68 -10.02 -7.59 5.82
C THR A 68 -11.32 -8.27 6.24
N LYS A 69 -11.89 -7.89 7.38
CA LYS A 69 -13.15 -8.43 7.89
C LYS A 69 -14.36 -8.00 7.06
N GLN A 70 -14.34 -6.79 6.48
CA GLN A 70 -15.39 -6.33 5.56
C GLN A 70 -15.31 -7.01 4.19
N GLY A 71 -14.20 -7.69 3.87
CA GLY A 71 -14.00 -8.43 2.63
C GLY A 71 -13.72 -7.56 1.40
N ASN A 72 -13.51 -6.26 1.56
CA ASN A 72 -13.11 -5.35 0.49
C ASN A 72 -11.60 -5.08 0.48
N VAL A 73 -10.86 -5.65 1.42
CA VAL A 73 -9.41 -5.64 1.53
C VAL A 73 -8.91 -7.07 1.67
N GLU A 74 -8.07 -7.50 0.75
CA GLU A 74 -7.36 -8.77 0.80
C GLU A 74 -5.88 -8.50 1.00
N LEU A 75 -5.29 -9.12 2.01
CA LEU A 75 -3.88 -9.02 2.35
C LEU A 75 -3.27 -10.41 2.46
N PHE A 76 -2.12 -10.60 1.83
CA PHE A 76 -1.36 -11.82 1.96
C PHE A 76 0.13 -11.58 1.70
N GLU A 77 0.98 -12.41 2.30
CA GLU A 77 2.40 -12.43 1.98
C GLU A 77 2.68 -13.47 0.91
N ASP A 78 3.43 -13.07 -0.10
CA ASP A 78 4.01 -13.97 -1.09
C ASP A 78 5.56 -13.90 -1.08
N ASN A 79 6.22 -14.46 -2.08
CA ASN A 79 7.69 -14.47 -2.17
C ASN A 79 8.31 -13.08 -2.38
N ILE A 80 7.51 -12.06 -2.70
CA ILE A 80 7.96 -10.68 -2.90
C ILE A 80 7.75 -9.86 -1.63
N GLY A 81 6.59 -10.03 -0.97
CA GLY A 81 6.24 -9.27 0.22
C GLY A 81 4.76 -9.26 0.55
N LEU A 82 4.35 -8.27 1.35
CA LEU A 82 2.94 -8.03 1.67
C LEU A 82 2.23 -7.44 0.45
N ARG A 83 1.33 -8.21 -0.14
CA ARG A 83 0.46 -7.76 -1.23
C ARG A 83 -0.91 -7.37 -0.70
N ALA A 84 -1.44 -6.28 -1.24
CA ALA A 84 -2.79 -5.80 -0.95
C ALA A 84 -3.62 -5.72 -2.23
N ILE A 85 -4.87 -6.19 -2.16
CA ILE A 85 -5.89 -6.03 -3.17
C ILE A 85 -7.10 -5.38 -2.49
N CYS A 86 -7.37 -4.11 -2.84
CA CYS A 86 -8.38 -3.31 -2.17
C CYS A 86 -9.42 -2.80 -3.17
N LYS A 87 -10.70 -3.07 -2.88
CA LYS A 87 -11.83 -2.51 -3.63
C LYS A 87 -12.39 -1.32 -2.85
N ILE A 88 -12.10 -0.11 -3.31
CA ILE A 88 -12.43 1.14 -2.63
C ILE A 88 -13.59 1.84 -3.33
N THR A 89 -14.59 2.25 -2.57
CA THR A 89 -15.78 2.98 -3.03
C THR A 89 -15.80 4.45 -2.60
N ASP A 90 -14.80 4.89 -1.85
CA ASP A 90 -14.67 6.29 -1.44
C ASP A 90 -14.47 7.19 -2.66
N SER A 91 -15.35 8.18 -2.82
CA SER A 91 -15.39 9.05 -4.00
C SER A 91 -14.14 9.91 -4.16
N GLU A 92 -13.54 10.36 -3.05
CA GLU A 92 -12.31 11.14 -3.05
C GLU A 92 -11.14 10.29 -3.54
N VAL A 93 -11.02 9.05 -3.05
CA VAL A 93 -9.97 8.13 -3.48
C VAL A 93 -10.13 7.76 -4.96
N ILE A 94 -11.36 7.55 -5.44
CA ILE A 94 -11.64 7.31 -6.86
C ILE A 94 -11.17 8.50 -7.71
N GLU A 95 -11.51 9.72 -7.29
CA GLU A 95 -11.09 10.93 -8.02
C GLU A 95 -9.57 11.12 -8.00
N LYS A 96 -8.93 10.90 -6.85
CA LYS A 96 -7.46 10.91 -6.73
C LYS A 96 -6.81 9.87 -7.62
N ALA A 97 -7.39 8.67 -7.72
CA ALA A 97 -6.90 7.63 -8.62
C ALA A 97 -6.97 8.07 -10.09
N LYS A 98 -8.10 8.65 -10.53
CA LYS A 98 -8.28 9.19 -11.89
C LYS A 98 -7.24 10.26 -12.23
N ASN A 99 -6.95 11.12 -11.27
CA ASN A 99 -6.01 12.24 -11.44
C ASN A 99 -4.53 11.86 -11.20
N GLY A 100 -4.22 10.57 -10.97
CA GLY A 100 -2.85 10.11 -10.72
C GLY A 100 -2.25 10.65 -9.43
N LYS A 101 -3.08 10.96 -8.43
CA LYS A 101 -2.69 11.59 -7.17
C LYS A 101 -2.41 10.61 -6.03
N LEU A 102 -2.57 9.30 -6.27
CA LEU A 102 -2.15 8.28 -5.32
C LEU A 102 -0.65 8.04 -5.46
N ARG A 103 0.08 8.09 -4.35
CA ARG A 103 1.55 8.05 -4.30
C ARG A 103 2.10 6.68 -3.95
N GLY A 104 1.44 5.95 -3.07
CA GLY A 104 2.01 4.72 -2.58
C GLY A 104 1.16 3.99 -1.57
N TRP A 105 1.79 2.95 -1.04
CA TRP A 105 1.33 2.21 0.10
C TRP A 105 2.19 2.54 1.31
N SER A 106 1.60 2.40 2.47
CA SER A 106 2.28 2.41 3.74
C SER A 106 1.61 1.42 4.68
N PHE A 107 2.26 1.04 5.76
CA PHE A 107 1.68 0.22 6.80
C PHE A 107 2.16 0.69 8.17
N GLY A 108 1.31 0.51 9.16
CA GLY A 108 1.60 0.76 10.56
C GLY A 108 1.71 -0.56 11.31
N PHE A 109 2.73 -0.71 12.14
CA PHE A 109 2.98 -1.92 12.91
C PHE A 109 3.65 -1.63 14.24
N GLU A 110 3.57 -2.57 15.15
CA GLU A 110 4.34 -2.66 16.39
C GLU A 110 5.32 -3.82 16.26
N ALA A 111 6.62 -3.55 16.38
CA ALA A 111 7.63 -4.61 16.39
C ALA A 111 7.56 -5.37 17.73
N LEU A 112 7.38 -6.70 17.65
CA LEU A 112 7.34 -7.58 18.82
C LEU A 112 8.68 -8.28 19.05
N LYS A 113 9.35 -8.60 17.94
CA LYS A 113 10.67 -9.24 17.97
C LYS A 113 11.51 -8.70 16.84
N GLU A 114 12.73 -8.35 17.17
CA GLU A 114 13.71 -7.83 16.23
C GLU A 114 15.13 -8.29 16.63
N HIS A 115 16.04 -8.26 15.65
CA HIS A 115 17.47 -8.41 15.90
C HIS A 115 18.25 -7.51 14.93
N GLU A 116 19.51 -7.24 15.26
CA GLU A 116 20.39 -6.41 14.45
C GLU A 116 21.63 -7.19 14.01
N GLU A 117 22.09 -6.89 12.79
CA GLU A 117 23.37 -7.37 12.28
C GLU A 117 24.21 -6.19 11.78
N PRO A 118 25.53 -6.19 12.04
CA PRO A 118 26.42 -5.20 11.47
C PRO A 118 26.61 -5.43 9.97
N LEU A 119 26.66 -4.34 9.19
CA LEU A 119 27.02 -4.38 7.78
C LEU A 119 28.47 -3.93 7.57
N GLU A 120 29.10 -4.41 6.49
CA GLU A 120 30.49 -4.05 6.13
C GLU A 120 30.71 -2.53 5.94
N ASN A 121 29.67 -1.79 5.56
CA ASN A 121 29.71 -0.34 5.37
C ASN A 121 29.52 0.49 6.65
N GLY A 122 29.52 -0.18 7.81
CA GLY A 122 29.35 0.46 9.12
C GLY A 122 27.91 0.78 9.52
N LEU A 123 26.92 0.48 8.66
CA LEU A 123 25.52 0.54 9.03
C LEU A 123 25.13 -0.70 9.83
N LYS A 124 24.02 -0.62 10.54
CA LYS A 124 23.33 -1.78 11.10
C LYS A 124 22.16 -2.15 10.23
N ARG A 125 21.87 -3.44 10.12
CA ARG A 125 20.62 -3.95 9.57
C ARG A 125 19.73 -4.41 10.70
N ARG A 126 18.58 -3.81 10.84
CA ARG A 126 17.52 -4.25 11.74
C ARG A 126 16.62 -5.23 11.02
N PHE A 127 16.38 -6.39 11.59
CA PHE A 127 15.40 -7.35 11.12
C PHE A 127 14.16 -7.27 12.00
N VAL A 128 12.99 -7.13 11.40
CA VAL A 128 11.72 -7.29 12.09
C VAL A 128 11.23 -8.72 11.88
N ASP A 129 11.29 -9.53 12.94
CA ASP A 129 10.98 -10.97 12.91
C ASP A 129 9.54 -11.27 13.27
N GLU A 130 8.93 -10.48 14.18
CA GLU A 130 7.54 -10.57 14.57
C GLU A 130 6.96 -9.18 14.75
N MET A 131 5.71 -9.01 14.35
CA MET A 131 4.98 -7.74 14.49
C MET A 131 3.50 -7.94 14.73
N ASN A 132 2.87 -6.92 15.29
CA ASN A 132 1.44 -6.69 15.17
C ASN A 132 1.21 -5.73 14.01
N LEU A 133 0.54 -6.18 12.96
CA LEU A 133 0.16 -5.31 11.83
C LEU A 133 -1.08 -4.52 12.23
N ALA A 134 -0.93 -3.22 12.40
CA ALA A 134 -2.01 -2.35 12.88
C ALA A 134 -2.94 -1.93 11.74
N GLU A 135 -2.38 -1.57 10.58
CA GLU A 135 -3.14 -1.14 9.42
C GLU A 135 -2.29 -1.13 8.14
N VAL A 136 -2.93 -1.02 6.99
CA VAL A 136 -2.32 -0.62 5.73
C VAL A 136 -2.94 0.69 5.25
N SER A 137 -2.18 1.55 4.58
CA SER A 137 -2.67 2.84 4.12
C SER A 137 -2.37 3.09 2.66
N ILE A 138 -3.34 3.71 2.00
CA ILE A 138 -3.14 4.37 0.72
C ILE A 138 -2.60 5.78 1.01
N ILE A 139 -1.51 6.15 0.35
CA ILE A 139 -0.87 7.46 0.50
C ILE A 139 -1.16 8.30 -0.75
N ASP A 140 -1.63 9.53 -0.54
CA ASP A 140 -1.91 10.49 -1.61
C ASP A 140 -0.85 11.61 -1.69
N GLU A 141 -1.13 12.62 -2.53
CA GLU A 141 -0.22 13.75 -2.77
C GLU A 141 0.04 14.64 -1.54
N HIS A 142 -0.77 14.57 -0.50
CA HIS A 142 -0.64 15.39 0.69
C HIS A 142 0.35 14.81 1.71
N LYS A 143 0.64 13.51 1.63
CA LYS A 143 1.70 12.89 2.42
C LYS A 143 2.79 12.37 1.49
N ILE A 144 4.01 12.80 1.75
CA ILE A 144 5.19 12.17 1.15
C ILE A 144 5.31 10.82 1.85
N PRO A 145 5.33 9.68 1.12
CA PRO A 145 5.60 8.40 1.73
C PRO A 145 6.89 8.52 2.53
N CYS A 146 6.79 8.34 3.84
CA CYS A 146 7.91 8.56 4.75
C CYS A 146 8.98 7.48 4.60
N TYR A 147 9.77 7.57 3.53
CA TYR A 147 11.11 7.02 3.49
C TYR A 147 12.16 8.05 3.93
N VAL A 148 11.73 9.10 4.60
CA VAL A 148 12.60 10.08 5.25
C VAL A 148 12.10 10.23 6.67
N GLY A 149 12.54 9.33 7.52
CA GLY A 149 12.31 9.39 8.95
C GLY A 149 11.10 8.56 9.42
N THR A 150 11.35 7.71 10.39
CA THR A 150 10.34 7.07 11.21
C THR A 150 9.53 8.12 11.93
N SER A 151 8.23 8.25 11.64
CA SER A 151 7.34 8.92 12.57
C SER A 151 6.93 7.94 13.64
N ILE A 152 7.34 8.18 14.86
CA ILE A 152 6.94 7.44 16.05
C ILE A 152 5.77 8.21 16.65
N GLU A 153 4.56 7.65 16.57
CA GLU A 153 3.42 8.17 17.31
C GLU A 153 3.19 7.31 18.56
N MET A 154 3.35 7.93 19.73
CA MET A 154 2.91 7.33 20.98
C MET A 154 1.42 7.55 21.15
N ARG A 155 0.61 6.48 21.17
CA ARG A 155 -0.80 6.58 21.59
C ARG A 155 -0.86 6.68 23.11
N ALA A 156 -1.61 7.67 23.60
CA ALA A 156 -1.65 8.06 25.01
C ALA A 156 -2.12 6.96 26.01
N ASP A 157 -2.68 5.84 25.55
CA ASP A 157 -3.31 4.84 26.41
C ASP A 157 -2.64 3.45 26.42
N LYS A 158 -1.58 3.22 25.66
CA LYS A 158 -0.77 1.99 25.72
C LYS A 158 0.66 2.32 25.30
N GLU A 159 1.63 1.77 26.02
CA GLU A 159 3.07 1.89 25.72
C GLU A 159 3.52 1.24 24.39
N ALA A 160 2.60 0.97 23.46
CA ALA A 160 2.90 0.39 22.17
C ALA A 160 3.39 1.46 21.20
N LYS A 161 4.62 1.30 20.73
CA LYS A 161 5.27 2.16 19.75
C LYS A 161 4.85 1.71 18.35
N LEU A 162 3.98 2.48 17.67
CA LEU A 162 3.61 2.22 16.28
C LEU A 162 4.66 2.81 15.35
N GLU A 163 5.15 1.97 14.45
CA GLU A 163 6.08 2.33 13.39
C GLU A 163 5.37 2.32 12.04
N TYR A 164 5.67 3.29 11.19
CA TYR A 164 5.09 3.42 9.85
C TYR A 164 6.16 3.28 8.78
N ARG A 165 5.84 2.52 7.74
CA ARG A 165 6.72 2.34 6.58
C ARG A 165 5.90 2.49 5.31
N GLY A 166 6.43 3.26 4.36
CA GLY A 166 5.78 3.50 3.08
C GLY A 166 6.73 3.39 1.89
N GLU A 167 6.21 3.01 0.74
CA GLU A 167 6.94 2.97 -0.52
C GLU A 167 6.24 3.80 -1.59
N ASP A 168 7.02 4.62 -2.32
CA ASP A 168 6.58 5.27 -3.54
C ASP A 168 6.49 4.25 -4.66
N PHE A 169 5.45 4.34 -5.49
CA PHE A 169 5.30 3.47 -6.65
C PHE A 169 4.97 4.25 -7.93
N LYS A 170 5.32 3.66 -9.05
CA LYS A 170 4.77 4.06 -10.35
C LYS A 170 3.48 3.30 -10.58
N ALA A 171 2.36 4.00 -10.62
CA ALA A 171 1.05 3.41 -10.88
C ALA A 171 0.87 3.17 -12.39
N LYS A 172 0.30 2.01 -12.74
CA LYS A 172 -0.32 1.77 -14.05
C LYS A 172 -1.82 1.95 -13.85
N ILE A 173 -2.37 3.04 -14.40
CA ILE A 173 -3.81 3.34 -14.33
C ILE A 173 -4.48 2.71 -15.55
N ILE A 174 -5.58 2.02 -15.32
CA ILE A 174 -6.49 1.48 -16.32
C ILE A 174 -7.87 2.07 -16.00
N ASP A 175 -8.32 2.99 -16.85
CA ASP A 175 -9.66 3.58 -16.69
C ASP A 175 -10.64 2.81 -17.57
N GLU A 176 -11.48 1.98 -16.96
CA GLU A 176 -12.53 1.22 -17.64
C GLU A 176 -13.80 2.06 -17.86
N THR A 177 -13.83 3.31 -17.38
CA THR A 177 -14.96 4.23 -17.56
C THR A 177 -14.87 5.00 -18.88
N GLU A 178 -13.69 5.06 -19.50
CA GLU A 178 -13.51 5.64 -20.83
C GLU A 178 -14.07 4.68 -21.87
N HIS A 179 -15.33 4.88 -22.25
CA HIS A 179 -15.87 4.27 -23.46
C HIS A 179 -15.16 4.91 -24.65
N LYS A 180 -14.22 4.21 -25.27
CA LYS A 180 -13.80 4.57 -26.63
C LYS A 180 -15.05 4.54 -27.50
N ALA A 181 -15.42 5.69 -28.05
CA ALA A 181 -16.48 5.74 -29.03
C ALA A 181 -16.16 4.72 -30.12
N ILE A 182 -17.05 3.73 -30.31
CA ILE A 182 -16.89 2.73 -31.35
C ILE A 182 -17.09 3.48 -32.66
N ASP A 183 -16.06 3.52 -33.51
CA ASP A 183 -16.14 4.10 -34.82
C ASP A 183 -16.91 3.13 -35.76
N TYR A 184 -18.17 3.44 -36.01
CA TYR A 184 -19.03 2.67 -36.90
C TYR A 184 -18.90 3.08 -38.37
N SER A 185 -18.05 4.02 -38.74
CA SER A 185 -17.95 4.57 -40.10
C SER A 185 -17.69 3.52 -41.20
N THR A 186 -16.97 2.46 -40.85
CA THR A 186 -16.71 1.34 -41.77
C THR A 186 -17.97 0.50 -42.01
N PHE A 187 -18.79 0.30 -40.98
CA PHE A 187 -20.04 -0.46 -41.11
C PHE A 187 -21.10 0.35 -41.83
N GLU A 188 -21.16 1.66 -41.60
CA GLU A 188 -22.08 2.56 -42.30
C GLU A 188 -21.80 2.57 -43.82
N LYS A 189 -20.53 2.61 -44.25
CA LYS A 189 -20.15 2.48 -45.66
C LYS A 189 -20.58 1.16 -46.28
N GLN A 190 -20.38 0.03 -45.59
CA GLN A 190 -20.81 -1.29 -46.07
C GLN A 190 -22.32 -1.37 -46.22
N ILE A 191 -23.09 -0.76 -45.29
CA ILE A 191 -24.57 -0.73 -45.39
C ILE A 191 -25.01 0.12 -46.59
N GLU A 192 -24.34 1.22 -46.91
CA GLU A 192 -24.66 2.03 -48.09
C GLU A 192 -24.35 1.31 -49.41
N GLU A 193 -23.29 0.51 -49.44
CA GLU A 193 -22.96 -0.30 -50.63
C GLU A 193 -23.97 -1.42 -50.89
N ILE A 194 -24.56 -1.98 -49.86
CA ILE A 194 -25.58 -3.06 -49.97
C ILE A 194 -26.95 -2.50 -50.42
N LYS A 195 -27.21 -1.21 -50.19
CA LYS A 195 -28.48 -0.53 -50.56
C LYS A 195 -28.49 -0.03 -52.02
N LYS A 196 -27.42 -0.14 -52.77
CA LYS A 196 -27.30 0.16 -54.19
C LYS A 196 -27.46 -1.05 -55.05
#